data_dc53a8c7546253b9ac96c4e96c02e17c
#
_entry.id   dc53a8c7546253b9ac96c4e96c02e17c
#
_cell.length_a   1.000
_cell.length_b   1.000
_cell.length_c   1.000
_cell.angle_alpha   90.00
_cell.angle_beta   90.00
_cell.angle_gamma   90.00
#
_symmetry.space_group_name_H-M   'P 1'
#
loop_
_entity.id
_entity.type
_entity.pdbx_description
1 polymer ?
#
loop_
_entity_poly.entity_id
_entity_poly.type
_entity_poly.pdbx_seq_one_letter_code
_entity_poly.pdbx_strand_id
1 'polypeptide(L)'
;MTFKKDVGLDMKYDLLIRNGTLIDPARSIHAPLDVAFADGKVVEVAETLPVAQAREVIDADGRYVTPGLIDVHVHVFPGVSHFGIEPDPTCLARGATTVVDAGSAGADTFPGFRKYVIEVSQTRILAQLNIASQGMVTRDIGEFALPEYADVDACCRMIEQHRDLILGVKVRLTKDSIVSESSGMIPLHRAREAADAAGLPIMIHPQAAWCESLDDILKVMKQGDILTHCFHGMACGIIDEGGKVRQSVHDAIERGVIFDVGHGAGSFAWDVVETAMAEGILPKTISSDLHIYNVDGPVFDLANVLTKFLHLGLSLDEVFSRVTSIPAESVLLQDQIGTLAPGAWGDAVIFELREETCTLTDSQGQSRTGTQRLEPVTVVKAGRTYRNELAA
;
A
#
# COMPACT_ATOMS: atom_id res chain seq x y z
N MET A 1 6.78 61.07 -16.83
CA MET A 1 7.22 59.70 -16.61
C MET A 1 6.18 58.97 -15.82
N THR A 2 5.34 58.24 -16.50
CA THR A 2 4.26 57.45 -15.88
C THR A 2 4.82 56.08 -15.51
N PHE A 3 5.02 55.86 -14.20
CA PHE A 3 5.36 54.54 -13.68
C PHE A 3 4.20 53.60 -14.00
N LYS A 4 4.40 52.66 -14.93
CA LYS A 4 3.56 51.44 -15.02
C LYS A 4 3.71 50.72 -13.67
N LYS A 5 2.63 50.69 -12.89
CA LYS A 5 2.52 49.70 -11.81
C LYS A 5 2.61 48.33 -12.50
N ASP A 6 3.66 47.58 -12.20
CA ASP A 6 3.66 46.13 -12.38
C ASP A 6 2.46 45.60 -11.58
N VAL A 7 1.42 45.22 -12.28
CA VAL A 7 0.33 44.44 -11.72
C VAL A 7 0.95 43.05 -11.53
N GLY A 8 1.58 42.82 -10.39
CA GLY A 8 2.01 41.45 -10.01
C GLY A 8 0.77 40.58 -10.11
N LEU A 9 0.78 39.65 -11.08
CA LEU A 9 -0.24 38.62 -11.16
C LEU A 9 -0.26 37.92 -9.79
N ASP A 10 -1.40 37.96 -9.12
CA ASP A 10 -1.59 37.32 -7.84
C ASP A 10 -1.63 35.81 -8.12
N MET A 11 -0.49 35.14 -7.85
CA MET A 11 -0.30 33.70 -8.11
C MET A 11 -1.11 32.92 -7.08
N LYS A 12 -2.29 32.45 -7.49
CA LYS A 12 -3.24 31.70 -6.65
C LYS A 12 -2.81 30.25 -6.43
N TYR A 13 -2.06 29.67 -7.40
CA TYR A 13 -1.67 28.28 -7.40
C TYR A 13 -0.14 28.13 -7.40
N ASP A 14 0.37 27.25 -6.58
CA ASP A 14 1.79 26.84 -6.66
C ASP A 14 2.03 25.92 -7.86
N LEU A 15 1.08 24.99 -8.11
CA LEU A 15 1.10 24.06 -9.23
C LEU A 15 -0.30 23.91 -9.83
N LEU A 16 -0.38 23.80 -11.15
CA LEU A 16 -1.57 23.44 -11.91
C LEU A 16 -1.29 22.26 -12.83
N ILE A 17 -2.04 21.17 -12.69
CA ILE A 17 -2.11 20.09 -13.68
C ILE A 17 -3.32 20.35 -14.56
N ARG A 18 -3.10 20.40 -15.88
CA ARG A 18 -4.14 20.66 -16.88
C ARG A 18 -4.20 19.57 -17.95
N ASN A 19 -5.31 19.56 -18.71
CA ASN A 19 -5.50 18.68 -19.86
C ASN A 19 -5.33 17.19 -19.54
N GLY A 20 -5.63 16.76 -18.31
CA GLY A 20 -5.61 15.36 -17.92
C GLY A 20 -7.01 14.79 -17.79
N THR A 21 -7.12 13.45 -17.83
CA THR A 21 -8.32 12.73 -17.42
C THR A 21 -8.20 12.40 -15.94
N LEU A 22 -8.93 13.13 -15.10
CA LEU A 22 -8.94 12.90 -13.65
C LEU A 22 -9.72 11.64 -13.31
N ILE A 23 -9.09 10.73 -12.55
CA ILE A 23 -9.74 9.57 -11.92
C ILE A 23 -9.61 9.73 -10.41
N ASP A 24 -10.72 10.10 -9.76
CA ASP A 24 -10.81 10.21 -8.30
C ASP A 24 -12.00 9.37 -7.80
N PRO A 25 -11.76 8.09 -7.45
CA PRO A 25 -12.83 7.17 -7.05
C PRO A 25 -13.59 7.62 -5.79
N ALA A 26 -12.92 8.32 -4.86
CA ALA A 26 -13.57 8.86 -3.66
C ALA A 26 -14.68 9.85 -3.99
N ARG A 27 -14.59 10.54 -5.12
CA ARG A 27 -15.55 11.54 -5.61
C ARG A 27 -16.40 11.03 -6.78
N SER A 28 -16.22 9.77 -7.20
CA SER A 28 -16.85 9.20 -8.40
C SER A 28 -16.57 10.04 -9.65
N ILE A 29 -15.33 10.52 -9.80
CA ILE A 29 -14.91 11.34 -10.94
C ILE A 29 -14.06 10.48 -11.88
N HIS A 30 -14.42 10.49 -13.18
CA HIS A 30 -13.62 10.02 -14.30
C HIS A 30 -13.91 10.94 -15.48
N ALA A 31 -13.22 12.08 -15.55
CA ALA A 31 -13.52 13.16 -16.50
C ALA A 31 -12.30 14.03 -16.80
N PRO A 32 -12.26 14.72 -17.96
CA PRO A 32 -11.23 15.73 -18.23
C PRO A 32 -11.42 16.91 -17.29
N LEU A 33 -10.49 17.09 -16.34
CA LEU A 33 -10.51 18.15 -15.33
C LEU A 33 -9.09 18.62 -15.02
N ASP A 34 -8.96 19.93 -14.75
CA ASP A 34 -7.73 20.53 -14.22
C ASP A 34 -7.74 20.47 -12.69
N VAL A 35 -6.55 20.34 -12.10
CA VAL A 35 -6.33 20.28 -10.64
C VAL A 35 -5.27 21.28 -10.24
N ALA A 36 -5.59 22.17 -9.29
CA ALA A 36 -4.67 23.18 -8.77
C ALA A 36 -4.30 22.93 -7.32
N PHE A 37 -3.05 23.23 -7.00
CA PHE A 37 -2.45 23.04 -5.68
C PHE A 37 -1.89 24.36 -5.16
N ALA A 38 -2.04 24.60 -3.86
CA ALA A 38 -1.38 25.67 -3.14
C ALA A 38 -1.17 25.26 -1.68
N ASP A 39 -0.09 25.72 -1.06
CA ASP A 39 0.24 25.45 0.34
C ASP A 39 0.21 23.94 0.69
N GLY A 40 0.67 23.10 -0.25
CA GLY A 40 0.74 21.65 -0.08
C GLY A 40 -0.59 20.91 -0.16
N LYS A 41 -1.68 21.59 -0.55
CA LYS A 41 -3.03 21.04 -0.63
C LYS A 41 -3.64 21.19 -2.01
N VAL A 42 -4.64 20.36 -2.30
CA VAL A 42 -5.57 20.60 -3.41
C VAL A 42 -6.44 21.81 -3.05
N VAL A 43 -6.52 22.80 -3.94
CA VAL A 43 -7.33 23.99 -3.69
C VAL A 43 -8.50 24.11 -4.66
N GLU A 44 -8.37 23.61 -5.88
CA GLU A 44 -9.43 23.72 -6.88
C GLU A 44 -9.37 22.58 -7.90
N VAL A 45 -10.53 22.10 -8.35
CA VAL A 45 -10.70 21.13 -9.43
C VAL A 45 -11.85 21.62 -10.30
N ALA A 46 -11.62 21.84 -11.60
CA ALA A 46 -12.61 22.35 -12.55
C ALA A 46 -12.29 21.90 -13.98
N GLU A 47 -13.24 22.08 -14.91
CA GLU A 47 -13.05 21.77 -16.34
C GLU A 47 -11.88 22.55 -16.95
N THR A 48 -11.66 23.78 -16.50
CA THR A 48 -10.55 24.64 -16.95
C THR A 48 -10.19 25.63 -15.86
N LEU A 49 -8.90 25.72 -15.55
CA LEU A 49 -8.35 26.66 -14.59
C LEU A 49 -7.39 27.65 -15.26
N PRO A 50 -7.30 28.90 -14.74
CA PRO A 50 -6.51 29.97 -15.37
C PRO A 50 -5.00 29.76 -15.19
N VAL A 51 -4.30 29.36 -16.25
CA VAL A 51 -2.85 29.15 -16.30
C VAL A 51 -2.06 30.36 -15.79
N ALA A 52 -2.55 31.59 -16.06
CA ALA A 52 -1.86 32.81 -15.63
C ALA A 52 -1.81 32.99 -14.09
N GLN A 53 -2.55 32.20 -13.33
CA GLN A 53 -2.56 32.24 -11.86
C GLN A 53 -1.68 31.14 -11.23
N ALA A 54 -1.00 30.32 -12.02
CA ALA A 54 -0.15 29.25 -11.53
C ALA A 54 1.33 29.59 -11.69
N ARG A 55 2.15 29.23 -10.68
CA ARG A 55 3.61 29.39 -10.70
C ARG A 55 4.25 28.32 -11.58
N GLU A 56 3.76 27.09 -11.46
CA GLU A 56 4.19 25.93 -12.27
C GLU A 56 2.95 25.32 -12.96
N VAL A 57 3.12 24.88 -14.21
CA VAL A 57 2.04 24.25 -14.98
C VAL A 57 2.57 22.95 -15.57
N ILE A 58 1.86 21.85 -15.32
CA ILE A 58 2.10 20.56 -15.95
C ILE A 58 0.94 20.32 -16.92
N ASP A 59 1.28 20.10 -18.20
CA ASP A 59 0.35 19.62 -19.20
C ASP A 59 0.33 18.09 -19.17
N ALA A 60 -0.77 17.50 -18.72
CA ALA A 60 -0.91 16.05 -18.65
C ALA A 60 -1.12 15.41 -20.03
N ASP A 61 -1.41 16.19 -21.07
CA ASP A 61 -1.51 15.75 -22.46
C ASP A 61 -2.44 14.54 -22.65
N GLY A 62 -3.62 14.61 -22.04
CA GLY A 62 -4.65 13.54 -22.05
C GLY A 62 -4.38 12.35 -21.13
N ARG A 63 -3.25 12.31 -20.44
CA ARG A 63 -2.91 11.22 -19.50
C ARG A 63 -3.83 11.22 -18.30
N TYR A 64 -3.85 10.09 -17.58
CA TYR A 64 -4.65 9.94 -16.37
C TYR A 64 -4.00 10.66 -15.19
N VAL A 65 -4.79 11.43 -14.45
CA VAL A 65 -4.39 12.10 -13.21
C VAL A 65 -5.15 11.46 -12.06
N THR A 66 -4.45 10.97 -11.05
CA THR A 66 -5.06 10.31 -9.88
C THR A 66 -4.59 10.96 -8.59
N PRO A 67 -5.30 10.76 -7.45
CA PRO A 67 -4.69 10.97 -6.15
C PRO A 67 -3.39 10.18 -6.02
N GLY A 68 -2.48 10.64 -5.16
CA GLY A 68 -1.29 9.87 -4.81
C GLY A 68 -1.65 8.48 -4.31
N LEU A 69 -0.95 7.45 -4.81
CA LEU A 69 -1.25 6.07 -4.44
C LEU A 69 -0.90 5.80 -2.97
N ILE A 70 -1.64 4.88 -2.38
CA ILE A 70 -1.47 4.37 -1.02
C ILE A 70 -1.13 2.88 -1.11
N ASP A 71 0.11 2.52 -0.80
CA ASP A 71 0.52 1.12 -0.72
C ASP A 71 0.45 0.66 0.74
N VAL A 72 -0.52 -0.18 1.06
CA VAL A 72 -0.76 -0.61 2.44
C VAL A 72 0.15 -1.74 2.92
N HIS A 73 1.11 -2.15 2.09
CA HIS A 73 2.04 -3.22 2.44
C HIS A 73 3.38 -3.03 1.74
N VAL A 74 4.35 -2.49 2.47
CA VAL A 74 5.75 -2.36 2.06
C VAL A 74 6.69 -2.63 3.23
N HIS A 75 8.00 -2.74 2.97
CA HIS A 75 9.04 -2.87 4.00
C HIS A 75 10.09 -1.78 3.82
N VAL A 76 9.95 -0.66 4.56
CA VAL A 76 10.75 0.57 4.36
C VAL A 76 11.60 0.94 5.58
N PHE A 77 12.24 -0.07 6.18
CA PHE A 77 13.19 0.13 7.28
C PHE A 77 14.61 -0.31 6.87
N PRO A 78 15.27 0.47 5.97
CA PRO A 78 16.60 0.12 5.45
C PRO A 78 17.64 0.05 6.55
N GLY A 79 18.60 -0.88 6.41
CA GLY A 79 19.72 -1.05 7.34
C GLY A 79 19.36 -1.73 8.67
N VAL A 80 18.07 -1.94 8.96
CA VAL A 80 17.62 -2.66 10.16
C VAL A 80 16.80 -3.89 9.79
N SER A 81 15.72 -3.73 9.03
CA SER A 81 14.99 -4.89 8.52
C SER A 81 15.74 -5.52 7.35
N HIS A 82 15.85 -6.85 7.35
CA HIS A 82 16.45 -7.56 6.22
C HIS A 82 15.67 -7.43 4.90
N PHE A 83 14.43 -6.94 4.96
CA PHE A 83 13.60 -6.59 3.80
C PHE A 83 13.76 -5.12 3.37
N GLY A 84 14.34 -4.26 4.22
CA GLY A 84 14.27 -2.82 4.13
C GLY A 84 14.76 -2.21 2.82
N ILE A 85 13.94 -1.33 2.24
CA ILE A 85 14.26 -0.47 1.10
C ILE A 85 14.11 1.00 1.46
N GLU A 86 14.75 1.89 0.70
CA GLU A 86 14.60 3.33 0.83
C GLU A 86 13.23 3.78 0.29
N PRO A 87 12.38 4.45 1.09
CA PRO A 87 11.00 4.75 0.68
C PRO A 87 10.90 5.76 -0.48
N ASP A 88 11.69 6.82 -0.47
CA ASP A 88 11.55 7.88 -1.46
C ASP A 88 11.90 7.44 -2.89
N PRO A 89 13.03 6.78 -3.17
CA PRO A 89 13.37 6.35 -4.52
C PRO A 89 12.57 5.14 -5.02
N THR A 90 12.07 4.28 -4.11
CA THR A 90 11.40 3.03 -4.50
C THR A 90 9.87 3.11 -4.47
N CYS A 91 9.30 3.89 -3.55
CA CYS A 91 7.86 4.06 -3.41
C CYS A 91 7.37 5.40 -3.97
N LEU A 92 7.85 6.53 -3.41
CA LEU A 92 7.39 7.86 -3.80
C LEU A 92 7.69 8.16 -5.27
N ALA A 93 8.92 7.92 -5.73
CA ALA A 93 9.31 8.11 -7.12
C ALA A 93 8.48 7.28 -8.12
N ARG A 94 7.78 6.26 -7.65
CA ARG A 94 6.92 5.35 -8.42
C ARG A 94 5.42 5.57 -8.19
N GLY A 95 5.05 6.68 -7.53
CA GLY A 95 3.66 7.10 -7.36
C GLY A 95 3.00 6.72 -6.03
N ALA A 96 3.61 5.87 -5.21
CA ALA A 96 3.12 5.59 -3.86
C ALA A 96 3.53 6.70 -2.90
N THR A 97 2.70 7.75 -2.80
CA THR A 97 2.97 8.95 -1.97
C THR A 97 2.73 8.72 -0.49
N THR A 98 1.96 7.68 -0.16
CA THR A 98 1.72 7.17 1.19
C THR A 98 1.95 5.68 1.20
N VAL A 99 2.66 5.18 2.21
CA VAL A 99 2.92 3.75 2.39
C VAL A 99 2.65 3.33 3.82
N VAL A 100 2.28 2.05 4.01
CA VAL A 100 2.19 1.43 5.33
C VAL A 100 3.27 0.37 5.43
N ASP A 101 4.25 0.58 6.31
CA ASP A 101 5.24 -0.46 6.62
C ASP A 101 4.55 -1.62 7.34
N ALA A 102 4.68 -2.81 6.77
CA ALA A 102 3.95 -3.99 7.24
C ALA A 102 4.71 -4.78 8.31
N GLY A 103 5.23 -4.08 9.32
CA GLY A 103 5.82 -4.67 10.50
C GLY A 103 7.31 -4.96 10.37
N SER A 104 8.05 -4.17 9.60
CA SER A 104 9.53 -4.21 9.62
C SER A 104 10.08 -3.92 11.00
N ALA A 105 9.41 -3.02 11.75
CA ALA A 105 9.74 -2.68 13.13
C ALA A 105 8.81 -3.38 14.13
N GLY A 106 9.37 -3.81 15.26
CA GLY A 106 8.68 -4.19 16.48
C GLY A 106 8.91 -3.13 17.58
N ALA A 107 8.42 -3.41 18.79
CA ALA A 107 8.46 -2.44 19.89
C ALA A 107 9.88 -1.94 20.22
N ASP A 108 10.90 -2.79 20.12
CA ASP A 108 12.28 -2.44 20.45
C ASP A 108 12.95 -1.57 19.37
N THR A 109 12.48 -1.64 18.13
CA THR A 109 13.10 -0.97 16.97
C THR A 109 12.29 0.21 16.43
N PHE A 110 11.01 0.34 16.78
CA PHE A 110 10.11 1.37 16.26
C PHE A 110 10.57 2.81 16.55
N PRO A 111 11.13 3.17 17.73
CA PRO A 111 11.63 4.52 17.97
C PRO A 111 12.75 4.92 16.98
N GLY A 112 13.61 3.97 16.60
CA GLY A 112 14.62 4.17 15.57
C GLY A 112 14.02 4.32 14.17
N PHE A 113 13.02 3.51 13.84
CA PHE A 113 12.28 3.61 12.57
C PHE A 113 11.61 4.98 12.43
N ARG A 114 10.89 5.44 13.48
CA ARG A 114 10.29 6.76 13.50
C ARG A 114 11.32 7.85 13.24
N LYS A 115 12.39 7.88 14.05
CA LYS A 115 13.36 8.99 14.06
C LYS A 115 14.22 9.06 12.79
N TYR A 116 14.65 7.90 12.27
CA TYR A 116 15.68 7.86 11.23
C TYR A 116 15.14 7.53 9.84
N VAL A 117 13.86 7.13 9.73
CA VAL A 117 13.22 6.86 8.45
C VAL A 117 11.94 7.68 8.29
N ILE A 118 10.95 7.51 9.17
CA ILE A 118 9.63 8.14 8.99
C ILE A 118 9.73 9.67 8.98
N GLU A 119 10.41 10.27 9.97
CA GLU A 119 10.49 11.72 10.15
C GLU A 119 11.41 12.44 9.13
N VAL A 120 12.23 11.67 8.37
CA VAL A 120 13.16 12.26 7.39
C VAL A 120 12.76 12.00 5.94
N SER A 121 11.81 11.10 5.68
CA SER A 121 11.33 10.76 4.35
C SER A 121 10.33 11.78 3.82
N GLN A 122 10.32 12.00 2.50
CA GLN A 122 9.26 12.75 1.83
C GLN A 122 8.01 11.87 1.65
N THR A 123 8.20 10.57 1.50
CA THR A 123 7.11 9.57 1.52
C THR A 123 6.38 9.65 2.85
N ARG A 124 5.04 9.72 2.84
CA ARG A 124 4.26 9.57 4.08
C ARG A 124 4.26 8.11 4.48
N ILE A 125 4.79 7.81 5.67
CA ILE A 125 4.93 6.44 6.17
C ILE A 125 4.07 6.29 7.43
N LEU A 126 3.16 5.31 7.38
CA LEU A 126 2.42 4.77 8.51
C LEU A 126 2.92 3.34 8.75
N ALA A 127 2.51 2.68 9.82
CA ALA A 127 3.04 1.36 10.15
C ALA A 127 2.01 0.43 10.79
N GLN A 128 2.15 -0.85 10.50
CA GLN A 128 1.68 -1.95 11.34
C GLN A 128 2.86 -2.33 12.26
N LEU A 129 2.65 -2.40 13.56
CA LEU A 129 3.71 -2.78 14.49
C LEU A 129 3.83 -4.30 14.56
N ASN A 130 5.00 -4.86 14.33
CA ASN A 130 5.21 -6.31 14.50
C ASN A 130 5.04 -6.68 15.98
N ILE A 131 4.27 -7.76 16.24
CA ILE A 131 4.15 -8.31 17.60
C ILE A 131 5.47 -8.89 18.11
N ALA A 132 6.39 -9.30 17.20
CA ALA A 132 7.76 -9.60 17.58
C ALA A 132 8.47 -8.32 17.99
N SER A 133 8.94 -8.23 19.23
CA SER A 133 9.48 -6.99 19.79
C SER A 133 10.66 -6.43 19.00
N GLN A 134 11.49 -7.27 18.41
CA GLN A 134 12.62 -6.88 17.55
C GLN A 134 12.20 -6.50 16.12
N GLY A 135 11.01 -6.92 15.65
CA GLY A 135 10.62 -6.80 14.24
C GLY A 135 11.36 -7.77 13.32
N MET A 136 11.50 -7.41 12.04
CA MET A 136 12.10 -8.25 10.98
C MET A 136 13.61 -7.98 10.82
N VAL A 137 14.39 -8.10 11.89
CA VAL A 137 15.82 -7.73 11.89
C VAL A 137 16.66 -8.74 11.11
N THR A 138 16.41 -10.04 11.26
CA THR A 138 17.21 -11.07 10.61
C THR A 138 16.38 -12.26 10.17
N ARG A 139 16.66 -12.75 8.96
CA ARG A 139 16.03 -13.94 8.41
C ARG A 139 16.46 -15.22 9.12
N ASP A 140 17.72 -15.31 9.54
CA ASP A 140 18.31 -16.54 10.05
C ASP A 140 17.77 -16.92 11.44
N ILE A 141 17.38 -15.93 12.25
CA ILE A 141 16.78 -16.16 13.57
C ILE A 141 15.25 -16.29 13.48
N GLY A 142 14.63 -15.56 12.53
CA GLY A 142 13.19 -15.45 12.45
C GLY A 142 12.59 -14.51 13.50
N GLU A 143 11.29 -14.31 13.43
CA GLU A 143 10.57 -13.38 14.32
C GLU A 143 10.16 -14.06 15.62
N PHE A 144 9.85 -15.37 15.56
CA PHE A 144 9.32 -16.14 16.69
C PHE A 144 10.09 -17.46 16.89
N ALA A 145 11.43 -17.35 16.92
CA ALA A 145 12.26 -18.47 17.37
C ALA A 145 11.93 -18.91 18.81
N LEU A 146 11.54 -17.92 19.63
CA LEU A 146 11.00 -18.10 20.98
C LEU A 146 9.65 -17.42 21.09
N PRO A 147 8.66 -18.02 21.78
CA PRO A 147 7.33 -17.42 21.94
C PRO A 147 7.37 -16.10 22.71
N GLU A 148 8.37 -15.86 23.57
CA GLU A 148 8.55 -14.65 24.36
C GLU A 148 8.80 -13.41 23.49
N TYR A 149 9.27 -13.56 22.24
CA TYR A 149 9.45 -12.45 21.30
C TYR A 149 8.13 -11.78 20.92
N ALA A 150 7.00 -12.49 20.97
CA ALA A 150 5.67 -11.90 20.83
C ALA A 150 5.28 -11.23 22.15
N ASP A 151 5.78 -10.05 22.43
CA ASP A 151 5.58 -9.31 23.69
C ASP A 151 4.38 -8.36 23.60
N VAL A 152 3.26 -8.79 24.19
CA VAL A 152 1.98 -8.05 24.21
C VAL A 152 2.13 -6.71 24.93
N ASP A 153 2.78 -6.70 26.09
CA ASP A 153 2.91 -5.49 26.91
C ASP A 153 3.80 -4.44 26.23
N ALA A 154 4.93 -4.86 25.64
CA ALA A 154 5.81 -3.97 24.89
C ALA A 154 5.09 -3.43 23.64
N CYS A 155 4.34 -4.26 22.92
CA CYS A 155 3.56 -3.86 21.77
C CYS A 155 2.51 -2.80 22.15
N CYS A 156 1.71 -3.03 23.18
CA CYS A 156 0.70 -2.08 23.66
C CYS A 156 1.31 -0.74 24.11
N ARG A 157 2.42 -0.76 24.86
CA ARG A 157 3.12 0.47 25.25
C ARG A 157 3.63 1.27 24.05
N MET A 158 4.17 0.59 23.04
CA MET A 158 4.69 1.25 21.83
C MET A 158 3.54 1.85 20.99
N ILE A 159 2.43 1.15 20.84
CA ILE A 159 1.23 1.67 20.18
C ILE A 159 0.74 2.93 20.89
N GLU A 160 0.65 2.93 22.21
CA GLU A 160 0.17 4.10 22.97
C GLU A 160 1.05 5.32 22.79
N GLN A 161 2.39 5.13 22.70
CA GLN A 161 3.35 6.21 22.48
C GLN A 161 3.33 6.77 21.05
N HIS A 162 2.86 6.01 20.08
CA HIS A 162 2.95 6.33 18.65
C HIS A 162 1.63 6.10 17.89
N ARG A 163 0.50 6.43 18.53
CA ARG A 163 -0.86 6.30 17.92
C ARG A 163 -1.05 7.15 16.67
N ASP A 164 -0.21 8.15 16.46
CA ASP A 164 -0.18 8.98 15.26
C ASP A 164 0.35 8.24 14.02
N LEU A 165 1.05 7.12 14.19
CA LEU A 165 1.71 6.38 13.12
C LEU A 165 1.32 4.91 13.05
N ILE A 166 1.03 4.27 14.21
CA ILE A 166 0.75 2.83 14.27
C ILE A 166 -0.75 2.57 14.06
N LEU A 167 -1.06 1.84 12.99
CA LEU A 167 -2.42 1.55 12.55
C LEU A 167 -2.96 0.20 13.04
N GLY A 168 -2.09 -0.72 13.45
CA GLY A 168 -2.47 -2.07 13.84
C GLY A 168 -1.26 -2.91 14.22
N VAL A 169 -1.52 -4.19 14.47
CA VAL A 169 -0.51 -5.19 14.85
C VAL A 169 -0.25 -6.15 13.70
N LYS A 170 1.01 -6.31 13.31
CA LYS A 170 1.45 -7.29 12.29
C LYS A 170 1.88 -8.59 12.94
N VAL A 171 1.51 -9.71 12.31
CA VAL A 171 2.06 -11.04 12.63
C VAL A 171 2.33 -11.82 11.35
N ARG A 172 3.48 -12.50 11.29
CA ARG A 172 3.84 -13.46 10.23
C ARG A 172 3.84 -14.87 10.81
N LEU A 173 3.23 -15.82 10.09
CA LEU A 173 2.95 -17.15 10.63
C LEU A 173 3.72 -18.30 9.92
N THR A 174 4.58 -17.99 8.96
CA THR A 174 5.32 -19.01 8.21
C THR A 174 6.16 -19.88 9.14
N LYS A 175 5.84 -21.16 9.17
CA LYS A 175 6.54 -22.16 10.00
C LYS A 175 8.02 -22.32 9.61
N ASP A 176 8.79 -22.82 10.53
CA ASP A 176 10.21 -23.14 10.42
C ASP A 176 11.12 -21.93 10.26
N SER A 177 10.87 -21.07 9.27
CA SER A 177 11.73 -19.92 8.97
C SER A 177 11.39 -18.66 9.80
N ILE A 178 10.14 -18.49 10.18
CA ILE A 178 9.65 -17.32 10.93
C ILE A 178 9.19 -17.72 12.33
N VAL A 179 8.43 -18.82 12.41
CA VAL A 179 7.84 -19.32 13.65
C VAL A 179 8.38 -20.72 13.92
N SER A 180 9.08 -20.92 15.04
CA SER A 180 9.52 -22.24 15.48
C SER A 180 8.33 -23.14 15.85
N GLU A 181 8.55 -24.45 15.85
CA GLU A 181 7.54 -25.42 16.29
C GLU A 181 7.07 -25.15 17.73
N SER A 182 8.00 -24.79 18.63
CA SER A 182 7.67 -24.46 20.03
C SER A 182 6.83 -23.20 20.18
N SER A 183 6.90 -22.28 19.22
CA SER A 183 6.06 -21.08 19.19
C SER A 183 4.69 -21.34 18.54
N GLY A 184 4.61 -22.22 17.54
CA GLY A 184 3.34 -22.65 16.93
C GLY A 184 2.44 -21.49 16.55
N MET A 185 1.20 -21.48 17.07
CA MET A 185 0.22 -20.41 16.84
C MET A 185 0.19 -19.36 17.96
N ILE A 186 1.10 -19.41 18.94
CA ILE A 186 1.15 -18.42 20.04
C ILE A 186 1.28 -16.99 19.52
N PRO A 187 2.12 -16.69 18.49
CA PRO A 187 2.23 -15.32 17.94
C PRO A 187 0.91 -14.75 17.46
N LEU A 188 0.05 -15.55 16.81
CA LEU A 188 -1.29 -15.10 16.36
C LEU A 188 -2.17 -14.69 17.53
N HIS A 189 -2.22 -15.52 18.58
CA HIS A 189 -3.05 -15.24 19.75
C HIS A 189 -2.56 -14.00 20.50
N ARG A 190 -1.25 -13.83 20.66
CA ARG A 190 -0.66 -12.63 21.27
C ARG A 190 -0.84 -11.37 20.43
N ALA A 191 -0.75 -11.48 19.11
CA ALA A 191 -1.07 -10.35 18.21
C ALA A 191 -2.54 -9.94 18.35
N ARG A 192 -3.46 -10.89 18.45
CA ARG A 192 -4.88 -10.60 18.69
C ARG A 192 -5.12 -9.95 20.07
N GLU A 193 -4.46 -10.45 21.11
CA GLU A 193 -4.53 -9.89 22.45
C GLU A 193 -4.04 -8.43 22.48
N ALA A 194 -2.88 -8.15 21.88
CA ALA A 194 -2.33 -6.79 21.79
C ALA A 194 -3.23 -5.85 20.98
N ALA A 195 -3.74 -6.31 19.86
CA ALA A 195 -4.65 -5.54 19.02
C ALA A 195 -5.99 -5.23 19.71
N ASP A 196 -6.56 -6.21 20.39
CA ASP A 196 -7.79 -6.03 21.19
C ASP A 196 -7.57 -5.03 22.34
N ALA A 197 -6.46 -5.13 23.06
CA ALA A 197 -6.12 -4.22 24.15
C ALA A 197 -5.89 -2.78 23.63
N ALA A 198 -5.32 -2.63 22.43
CA ALA A 198 -5.09 -1.33 21.80
C ALA A 198 -6.32 -0.77 21.06
N GLY A 199 -7.34 -1.58 20.80
CA GLY A 199 -8.50 -1.22 19.97
C GLY A 199 -8.14 -1.05 18.49
N LEU A 200 -7.19 -1.85 17.98
CA LEU A 200 -6.68 -1.78 16.61
C LEU A 200 -6.87 -3.12 15.88
N PRO A 201 -6.84 -3.13 14.53
CA PRO A 201 -6.87 -4.36 13.74
C PRO A 201 -5.55 -5.12 13.80
N ILE A 202 -5.58 -6.40 13.37
CA ILE A 202 -4.38 -7.17 13.04
C ILE A 202 -4.21 -7.30 11.54
N MET A 203 -2.95 -7.33 11.08
CA MET A 203 -2.58 -7.74 9.72
C MET A 203 -1.84 -9.07 9.81
N ILE A 204 -2.37 -10.10 9.14
CA ILE A 204 -1.85 -11.46 9.21
C ILE A 204 -1.24 -11.87 7.87
N HIS A 205 0.00 -12.38 7.90
CA HIS A 205 0.65 -13.12 6.83
C HIS A 205 0.47 -14.63 7.11
N PRO A 206 -0.40 -15.33 6.36
CA PRO A 206 -0.85 -16.68 6.73
C PRO A 206 -0.04 -17.83 6.15
N GLN A 207 0.86 -17.59 5.21
CA GLN A 207 1.50 -18.59 4.38
C GLN A 207 2.17 -19.72 5.19
N ALA A 208 1.77 -20.97 4.91
CA ALA A 208 2.36 -22.17 5.51
C ALA A 208 2.51 -22.12 7.04
N ALA A 209 1.49 -21.62 7.74
CA ALA A 209 1.47 -21.51 9.21
C ALA A 209 1.42 -22.88 9.91
N TRP A 210 1.67 -22.90 11.23
CA TRP A 210 1.49 -24.06 12.10
C TRP A 210 0.00 -24.29 12.43
N CYS A 211 -0.85 -24.46 11.40
CA CYS A 211 -2.27 -24.74 11.53
C CYS A 211 -2.70 -25.78 10.50
N GLU A 212 -3.84 -26.40 10.69
CA GLU A 212 -4.38 -27.40 9.77
C GLU A 212 -4.90 -26.75 8.49
N SER A 213 -5.52 -25.59 8.62
CA SER A 213 -6.08 -24.86 7.49
C SER A 213 -6.14 -23.34 7.73
N LEU A 214 -6.41 -22.57 6.66
CA LEU A 214 -6.70 -21.14 6.77
C LEU A 214 -7.89 -20.85 7.72
N ASP A 215 -8.82 -21.78 7.86
CA ASP A 215 -9.99 -21.61 8.68
C ASP A 215 -9.65 -21.31 10.15
N ASP A 216 -8.53 -21.86 10.66
CA ASP A 216 -8.08 -21.62 12.03
C ASP A 216 -7.61 -20.17 12.22
N ILE A 217 -7.04 -19.59 11.18
CA ILE A 217 -6.64 -18.17 11.16
C ILE A 217 -7.87 -17.28 11.03
N LEU A 218 -8.77 -17.59 10.08
CA LEU A 218 -9.97 -16.78 9.82
C LEU A 218 -10.94 -16.74 11.00
N LYS A 219 -10.98 -17.78 11.86
CA LYS A 219 -11.77 -17.79 13.09
C LYS A 219 -11.33 -16.74 14.12
N VAL A 220 -10.07 -16.35 14.13
CA VAL A 220 -9.50 -15.35 15.04
C VAL A 220 -9.74 -13.93 14.53
N MET A 221 -10.00 -13.77 13.22
CA MET A 221 -10.12 -12.47 12.56
C MET A 221 -11.50 -11.83 12.77
N LYS A 222 -11.50 -10.51 12.93
CA LYS A 222 -12.66 -9.65 13.17
C LYS A 222 -12.82 -8.64 12.03
N GLN A 223 -13.91 -7.89 12.04
CA GLN A 223 -14.13 -6.77 11.13
C GLN A 223 -12.95 -5.79 11.18
N GLY A 224 -12.44 -5.42 10.02
CA GLY A 224 -11.31 -4.49 9.86
C GLY A 224 -9.93 -5.14 9.94
N ASP A 225 -9.82 -6.41 10.37
CA ASP A 225 -8.57 -7.15 10.29
C ASP A 225 -8.17 -7.42 8.84
N ILE A 226 -6.87 -7.52 8.57
CA ILE A 226 -6.32 -7.65 7.22
C ILE A 226 -5.69 -9.03 7.05
N LEU A 227 -6.20 -9.83 6.13
CA LEU A 227 -5.51 -11.01 5.60
C LEU A 227 -4.73 -10.57 4.37
N THR A 228 -3.43 -10.32 4.52
CA THR A 228 -2.57 -10.00 3.37
C THR A 228 -2.09 -11.27 2.67
N HIS A 229 -1.54 -11.12 1.46
CA HIS A 229 -1.11 -12.24 0.64
C HIS A 229 -2.27 -13.19 0.27
N CYS A 230 -3.45 -12.65 0.07
CA CYS A 230 -4.66 -13.48 -0.12
C CYS A 230 -4.59 -14.40 -1.34
N PHE A 231 -3.73 -14.12 -2.32
CA PHE A 231 -3.58 -14.92 -3.55
C PHE A 231 -2.29 -15.76 -3.60
N HIS A 232 -1.71 -16.10 -2.45
CA HIS A 232 -0.54 -17.00 -2.45
C HIS A 232 -0.90 -18.44 -2.80
N GLY A 233 0.02 -19.15 -3.43
CA GLY A 233 -0.15 -20.57 -3.83
C GLY A 233 0.42 -21.60 -2.83
N MET A 234 0.71 -21.19 -1.59
CA MET A 234 1.25 -22.06 -0.54
C MET A 234 0.14 -22.69 0.31
N ALA A 235 0.51 -23.60 1.24
CA ALA A 235 -0.42 -24.14 2.24
C ALA A 235 -1.07 -23.02 3.06
N CYS A 236 -2.25 -23.28 3.61
CA CYS A 236 -3.12 -22.29 4.29
C CYS A 236 -3.59 -21.16 3.34
N GLY A 237 -3.78 -21.46 2.05
CA GLY A 237 -4.33 -20.53 1.05
C GLY A 237 -5.85 -20.51 1.03
N ILE A 238 -6.39 -19.56 0.26
CA ILE A 238 -7.85 -19.36 0.11
C ILE A 238 -8.53 -20.44 -0.73
N ILE A 239 -7.78 -21.20 -1.54
CA ILE A 239 -8.29 -22.30 -2.36
C ILE A 239 -8.21 -23.61 -1.57
N ASP A 240 -9.28 -24.38 -1.57
CA ASP A 240 -9.34 -25.70 -0.93
C ASP A 240 -8.73 -26.82 -1.82
N GLU A 241 -8.73 -28.03 -1.31
CA GLU A 241 -8.23 -29.21 -2.01
C GLU A 241 -9.08 -29.56 -3.25
N GLY A 242 -10.31 -29.09 -3.32
CA GLY A 242 -11.21 -29.23 -4.47
C GLY A 242 -10.99 -28.18 -5.56
N GLY A 243 -10.04 -27.26 -5.37
CA GLY A 243 -9.74 -26.20 -6.33
C GLY A 243 -10.75 -25.05 -6.32
N LYS A 244 -11.49 -24.86 -5.22
CA LYS A 244 -12.49 -23.79 -5.02
C LYS A 244 -12.12 -22.87 -3.88
N VAL A 245 -12.67 -21.66 -3.90
CA VAL A 245 -12.56 -20.76 -2.76
C VAL A 245 -13.27 -21.36 -1.54
N ARG A 246 -12.58 -21.39 -0.40
CA ARG A 246 -13.13 -21.90 0.87
C ARG A 246 -14.37 -21.11 1.28
N GLN A 247 -15.39 -21.79 1.79
CA GLN A 247 -16.57 -21.11 2.35
C GLN A 247 -16.21 -20.14 3.46
N SER A 248 -15.23 -20.47 4.28
CA SER A 248 -14.72 -19.61 5.38
C SER A 248 -14.17 -18.26 4.88
N VAL A 249 -13.70 -18.19 3.63
CA VAL A 249 -13.26 -16.94 2.97
C VAL A 249 -14.45 -16.04 2.69
N HIS A 250 -15.54 -16.59 2.11
CA HIS A 250 -16.78 -15.85 1.90
C HIS A 250 -17.34 -15.32 3.23
N ASP A 251 -17.42 -16.19 4.24
CA ASP A 251 -17.89 -15.83 5.58
C ASP A 251 -17.02 -14.74 6.23
N ALA A 252 -15.70 -14.76 6.02
CA ALA A 252 -14.78 -13.76 6.52
C ALA A 252 -14.95 -12.40 5.82
N ILE A 253 -15.17 -12.40 4.50
CA ILE A 253 -15.45 -11.18 3.73
C ILE A 253 -16.77 -10.55 4.21
N GLU A 254 -17.81 -11.37 4.41
CA GLU A 254 -19.12 -10.91 4.93
C GLU A 254 -19.01 -10.32 6.34
N ARG A 255 -18.11 -10.85 7.19
CA ARG A 255 -17.80 -10.28 8.51
C ARG A 255 -16.98 -8.99 8.44
N GLY A 256 -16.51 -8.58 7.26
CA GLY A 256 -15.73 -7.36 7.07
C GLY A 256 -14.21 -7.52 7.26
N VAL A 257 -13.68 -8.74 7.12
CA VAL A 257 -12.23 -8.96 7.00
C VAL A 257 -11.76 -8.43 5.66
N ILE A 258 -10.65 -7.70 5.67
CA ILE A 258 -10.02 -7.11 4.49
C ILE A 258 -9.07 -8.14 3.87
N PHE A 259 -9.31 -8.51 2.62
CA PHE A 259 -8.40 -9.35 1.84
C PHE A 259 -7.51 -8.43 1.00
N ASP A 260 -6.21 -8.45 1.29
CA ASP A 260 -5.19 -7.62 0.68
C ASP A 260 -4.24 -8.45 -0.20
N VAL A 261 -3.83 -7.88 -1.34
CA VAL A 261 -2.99 -8.59 -2.31
C VAL A 261 -1.62 -8.93 -1.74
N GLY A 262 -0.87 -7.94 -1.23
CA GLY A 262 0.48 -8.14 -0.75
C GLY A 262 1.32 -8.99 -1.71
N HIS A 263 1.53 -8.51 -2.95
CA HIS A 263 2.08 -9.34 -4.04
C HIS A 263 3.37 -10.09 -3.68
N GLY A 264 4.36 -9.37 -3.11
CA GLY A 264 5.62 -9.94 -2.62
C GLY A 264 6.41 -10.78 -3.62
N ALA A 265 7.52 -11.34 -3.12
CA ALA A 265 8.35 -12.26 -3.89
C ALA A 265 7.80 -13.70 -3.91
N GLY A 266 6.84 -14.05 -3.03
CA GLY A 266 6.32 -15.42 -2.86
C GLY A 266 4.80 -15.50 -2.68
N SER A 267 4.05 -14.41 -2.89
CA SER A 267 2.70 -14.28 -2.33
C SER A 267 1.60 -14.01 -3.36
N PHE A 268 1.90 -14.13 -4.64
CA PHE A 268 0.93 -13.96 -5.72
C PHE A 268 1.09 -15.09 -6.76
N ALA A 269 0.04 -15.86 -6.98
CA ALA A 269 -0.01 -16.95 -7.94
C ALA A 269 -1.16 -16.73 -8.92
N TRP A 270 -0.87 -16.79 -10.24
CA TRP A 270 -1.89 -16.59 -11.28
C TRP A 270 -3.07 -17.55 -11.11
N ASP A 271 -2.80 -18.84 -10.91
CA ASP A 271 -3.85 -19.86 -10.81
C ASP A 271 -4.81 -19.57 -9.63
N VAL A 272 -4.28 -19.01 -8.52
CA VAL A 272 -5.09 -18.68 -7.34
C VAL A 272 -5.94 -17.44 -7.59
N VAL A 273 -5.36 -16.35 -8.11
CA VAL A 273 -6.10 -15.11 -8.35
C VAL A 273 -7.16 -15.30 -9.45
N GLU A 274 -6.84 -16.01 -10.54
CA GLU A 274 -7.77 -16.31 -11.63
C GLU A 274 -8.95 -17.13 -11.12
N THR A 275 -8.70 -18.17 -10.31
CA THR A 275 -9.75 -18.98 -9.67
C THR A 275 -10.63 -18.14 -8.74
N ALA A 276 -10.01 -17.36 -7.86
CA ALA A 276 -10.72 -16.53 -6.89
C ALA A 276 -11.62 -15.49 -7.58
N MET A 277 -11.09 -14.81 -8.60
CA MET A 277 -11.86 -13.81 -9.34
C MET A 277 -12.99 -14.43 -10.17
N ALA A 278 -12.80 -15.64 -10.71
CA ALA A 278 -13.87 -16.38 -11.40
C ALA A 278 -15.03 -16.74 -10.45
N GLU A 279 -14.77 -16.91 -9.16
CA GLU A 279 -15.78 -17.12 -8.11
C GLU A 279 -16.28 -15.81 -7.47
N GLY A 280 -15.90 -14.65 -8.03
CA GLY A 280 -16.35 -13.32 -7.57
C GLY A 280 -15.59 -12.76 -6.37
N ILE A 281 -14.48 -13.37 -5.97
CA ILE A 281 -13.63 -12.84 -4.89
C ILE A 281 -12.63 -11.84 -5.46
N LEU A 282 -12.82 -10.57 -5.11
CA LEU A 282 -11.93 -9.48 -5.46
C LEU A 282 -11.16 -9.01 -4.21
N PRO A 283 -9.88 -8.61 -4.36
CA PRO A 283 -9.15 -8.04 -3.22
C PRO A 283 -9.78 -6.70 -2.82
N LYS A 284 -9.84 -6.41 -1.53
CA LYS A 284 -10.29 -5.10 -1.04
C LYS A 284 -9.24 -4.02 -1.30
N THR A 285 -7.96 -4.34 -1.09
CA THR A 285 -6.80 -3.47 -1.38
C THR A 285 -5.81 -4.19 -2.28
N ILE A 286 -5.14 -3.42 -3.14
CA ILE A 286 -4.00 -3.90 -3.94
C ILE A 286 -2.76 -3.28 -3.33
N SER A 287 -1.83 -4.12 -2.89
CA SER A 287 -0.57 -3.70 -2.31
C SER A 287 0.61 -4.49 -2.87
N SER A 288 1.79 -3.94 -2.75
CA SER A 288 2.96 -4.48 -3.44
C SER A 288 3.75 -5.50 -2.62
N ASP A 289 3.78 -5.37 -1.28
CA ASP A 289 4.78 -6.01 -0.43
C ASP A 289 6.21 -5.76 -0.97
N LEU A 290 6.48 -4.48 -1.33
CA LEU A 290 7.76 -4.10 -1.93
C LEU A 290 8.87 -4.15 -0.90
N HIS A 291 9.96 -4.84 -1.27
CA HIS A 291 11.13 -5.03 -0.42
C HIS A 291 12.37 -5.37 -1.27
N ILE A 292 13.54 -5.46 -0.66
CA ILE A 292 14.83 -5.63 -1.35
C ILE A 292 14.90 -6.85 -2.29
N TYR A 293 14.12 -7.91 -2.03
CA TYR A 293 14.18 -9.14 -2.83
C TYR A 293 13.19 -9.14 -4.01
N ASN A 294 12.39 -8.08 -4.22
CA ASN A 294 11.40 -8.01 -5.29
C ASN A 294 11.31 -6.66 -6.01
N VAL A 295 12.10 -5.68 -5.57
CA VAL A 295 12.17 -4.35 -6.19
C VAL A 295 12.71 -4.43 -7.63
N ASP A 296 13.51 -5.45 -7.95
CA ASP A 296 14.00 -5.75 -9.30
C ASP A 296 13.16 -6.85 -9.99
N GLY A 297 12.02 -7.21 -9.42
CA GLY A 297 11.07 -8.20 -9.92
C GLY A 297 10.79 -9.33 -8.92
N PRO A 298 9.60 -9.93 -9.00
CA PRO A 298 8.53 -9.75 -9.98
C PRO A 298 7.57 -8.57 -9.68
N VAL A 299 7.81 -7.81 -8.59
CA VAL A 299 6.95 -6.70 -8.16
C VAL A 299 7.31 -5.41 -8.89
N PHE A 300 8.57 -5.00 -8.88
CA PHE A 300 9.15 -3.75 -9.41
C PHE A 300 8.61 -2.49 -8.70
N ASP A 301 7.28 -2.28 -8.71
CA ASP A 301 6.56 -1.18 -8.07
C ASP A 301 5.05 -1.50 -8.00
N LEU A 302 4.29 -0.62 -7.35
CA LEU A 302 2.84 -0.78 -7.23
C LEU A 302 2.13 -0.70 -8.59
N ALA A 303 2.59 0.16 -9.53
CA ALA A 303 1.98 0.31 -10.84
C ALA A 303 2.06 -0.97 -11.69
N ASN A 304 3.16 -1.74 -11.56
CA ASN A 304 3.27 -3.06 -12.19
C ASN A 304 2.26 -4.07 -11.59
N VAL A 305 1.99 -3.99 -10.29
CA VAL A 305 0.93 -4.81 -9.66
C VAL A 305 -0.43 -4.40 -10.19
N LEU A 306 -0.73 -3.09 -10.31
CA LEU A 306 -1.99 -2.61 -10.91
C LEU A 306 -2.15 -3.09 -12.36
N THR A 307 -1.06 -3.10 -13.13
CA THR A 307 -1.05 -3.63 -14.51
C THR A 307 -1.51 -5.09 -14.56
N LYS A 308 -1.15 -5.92 -13.57
CA LYS A 308 -1.61 -7.31 -13.48
C LYS A 308 -3.12 -7.39 -13.27
N PHE A 309 -3.70 -6.50 -12.46
CA PHE A 309 -5.15 -6.46 -12.22
C PHE A 309 -5.93 -5.88 -13.40
N LEU A 310 -5.35 -4.95 -14.18
CA LEU A 310 -5.92 -4.54 -15.48
C LEU A 310 -5.94 -5.73 -16.45
N HIS A 311 -4.87 -6.52 -16.52
CA HIS A 311 -4.83 -7.75 -17.32
C HIS A 311 -5.89 -8.79 -16.88
N LEU A 312 -6.17 -8.88 -15.58
CA LEU A 312 -7.24 -9.73 -15.01
C LEU A 312 -8.65 -9.17 -15.25
N GLY A 313 -8.79 -8.01 -15.90
CA GLY A 313 -10.08 -7.47 -16.35
C GLY A 313 -10.72 -6.44 -15.41
N LEU A 314 -10.04 -5.99 -14.37
CA LEU A 314 -10.51 -4.83 -13.59
C LEU A 314 -10.38 -3.55 -14.43
N SER A 315 -11.36 -2.65 -14.31
CA SER A 315 -11.30 -1.31 -14.90
C SER A 315 -10.29 -0.40 -14.17
N LEU A 316 -9.91 0.72 -14.81
CA LEU A 316 -9.06 1.74 -14.19
C LEU A 316 -9.67 2.26 -12.87
N ASP A 317 -10.97 2.53 -12.83
CA ASP A 317 -11.65 2.98 -11.62
C ASP A 317 -11.56 1.96 -10.48
N GLU A 318 -11.72 0.67 -10.81
CA GLU A 318 -11.60 -0.41 -9.82
C GLU A 318 -10.19 -0.59 -9.30
N VAL A 319 -9.15 -0.54 -10.15
CA VAL A 319 -7.77 -0.65 -9.68
C VAL A 319 -7.36 0.59 -8.87
N PHE A 320 -7.70 1.80 -9.35
CA PHE A 320 -7.34 3.01 -8.61
C PHE A 320 -8.11 3.15 -7.29
N SER A 321 -9.37 2.72 -7.21
CA SER A 321 -10.09 2.73 -5.93
C SER A 321 -9.39 1.90 -4.85
N ARG A 322 -8.76 0.78 -5.23
CA ARG A 322 -8.08 -0.16 -4.34
C ARG A 322 -6.68 0.28 -3.89
N VAL A 323 -6.19 1.39 -4.44
CA VAL A 323 -4.90 2.00 -4.06
C VAL A 323 -5.04 3.49 -3.72
N THR A 324 -6.25 4.01 -3.63
CA THR A 324 -6.52 5.41 -3.26
C THR A 324 -7.62 5.50 -2.19
N SER A 325 -8.90 5.54 -2.57
CA SER A 325 -10.02 5.77 -1.66
C SER A 325 -10.20 4.65 -0.63
N ILE A 326 -10.16 3.38 -1.04
CA ILE A 326 -10.37 2.25 -0.14
C ILE A 326 -9.26 2.14 0.93
N PRO A 327 -7.96 2.17 0.58
CA PRO A 327 -6.93 2.19 1.61
C PRO A 327 -6.95 3.46 2.46
N ALA A 328 -7.33 4.63 1.93
CA ALA A 328 -7.48 5.85 2.73
C ALA A 328 -8.54 5.69 3.85
N GLU A 329 -9.66 5.01 3.56
CA GLU A 329 -10.67 4.65 4.54
C GLU A 329 -10.10 3.69 5.60
N SER A 330 -9.34 2.67 5.17
CA SER A 330 -8.78 1.67 6.10
C SER A 330 -7.72 2.24 7.04
N VAL A 331 -7.05 3.33 6.66
CA VAL A 331 -6.11 4.05 7.53
C VAL A 331 -6.72 5.27 8.22
N LEU A 332 -8.05 5.49 8.09
CA LEU A 332 -8.82 6.58 8.69
C LEU A 332 -8.36 7.99 8.28
N LEU A 333 -7.87 8.15 7.06
CA LEU A 333 -7.39 9.41 6.48
C LEU A 333 -8.14 9.80 5.20
N GLN A 334 -9.34 9.28 4.96
CA GLN A 334 -10.12 9.43 3.72
C GLN A 334 -10.43 10.89 3.34
N ASP A 335 -10.43 11.81 4.32
CA ASP A 335 -10.63 13.24 4.07
C ASP A 335 -9.32 13.97 3.71
N GLN A 336 -8.17 13.29 3.80
CA GLN A 336 -6.85 13.90 3.66
C GLN A 336 -6.03 13.32 2.51
N ILE A 337 -6.14 12.00 2.25
CA ILE A 337 -5.40 11.28 1.20
C ILE A 337 -6.35 10.41 0.38
N GLY A 338 -5.88 9.90 -0.76
CA GLY A 338 -6.67 9.03 -1.62
C GLY A 338 -7.78 9.74 -2.38
N THR A 339 -7.77 11.09 -2.39
CA THR A 339 -8.69 11.97 -3.11
C THR A 339 -8.00 13.25 -3.53
N LEU A 340 -8.52 13.92 -4.57
CA LEU A 340 -8.15 15.26 -4.99
C LEU A 340 -9.27 16.27 -4.65
N ALA A 341 -10.02 16.02 -3.59
CA ALA A 341 -10.97 16.98 -3.06
C ALA A 341 -10.26 18.24 -2.54
N PRO A 342 -10.81 19.46 -2.76
CA PRO A 342 -10.26 20.66 -2.17
C PRO A 342 -10.11 20.54 -0.64
N GLY A 343 -8.90 20.86 -0.14
CA GLY A 343 -8.53 20.70 1.26
C GLY A 343 -7.74 19.42 1.57
N ALA A 344 -7.81 18.40 0.72
CA ALA A 344 -6.95 17.20 0.81
C ALA A 344 -5.49 17.57 0.57
N TRP A 345 -4.57 16.70 0.97
CA TRP A 345 -3.15 16.90 0.70
C TRP A 345 -2.88 16.84 -0.79
N GLY A 346 -1.96 17.66 -1.26
CA GLY A 346 -1.63 17.84 -2.66
C GLY A 346 -0.76 16.72 -3.21
N ASP A 347 -1.19 15.48 -3.05
CA ASP A 347 -0.49 14.29 -3.55
C ASP A 347 -1.24 13.78 -4.80
N ALA A 348 -0.56 13.76 -5.95
CA ALA A 348 -1.14 13.31 -7.23
C ALA A 348 -0.12 12.52 -8.05
N VAL A 349 -0.61 11.70 -8.96
CA VAL A 349 0.22 10.99 -9.94
C VAL A 349 -0.38 11.14 -11.32
N ILE A 350 0.47 11.41 -12.30
CA ILE A 350 0.10 11.36 -13.72
C ILE A 350 0.57 10.01 -14.26
N PHE A 351 -0.36 9.24 -14.83
CA PHE A 351 -0.10 7.93 -15.42
C PHE A 351 -0.26 7.94 -16.93
N GLU A 352 0.63 7.26 -17.60
CA GLU A 352 0.45 6.83 -18.97
C GLU A 352 -0.01 5.37 -19.01
N LEU A 353 -1.10 5.08 -19.74
CA LEU A 353 -1.50 3.71 -20.05
C LEU A 353 -0.98 3.40 -21.46
N ARG A 354 0.09 2.64 -21.53
CA ARG A 354 0.73 2.28 -22.80
C ARG A 354 0.10 1.03 -23.38
N GLU A 355 -0.28 1.11 -24.63
CA GLU A 355 -0.66 -0.04 -25.45
C GLU A 355 0.63 -0.73 -25.92
N GLU A 356 1.08 -1.71 -25.13
CA GLU A 356 2.30 -2.47 -25.45
C GLU A 356 2.19 -3.91 -24.96
N THR A 357 2.85 -4.83 -25.67
CA THR A 357 2.99 -6.20 -25.19
C THR A 357 4.01 -6.24 -24.05
N CYS A 358 3.57 -6.71 -22.87
CA CYS A 358 4.43 -6.84 -21.70
C CYS A 358 4.31 -8.23 -21.06
N THR A 359 5.38 -8.65 -20.41
CA THR A 359 5.39 -9.91 -19.64
C THR A 359 5.07 -9.62 -18.18
N LEU A 360 4.02 -10.26 -17.66
CA LEU A 360 3.55 -10.14 -16.30
C LEU A 360 3.84 -11.43 -15.54
N THR A 361 4.87 -11.42 -14.71
CA THR A 361 5.34 -12.62 -13.99
C THR A 361 4.81 -12.60 -12.55
N ASP A 362 4.30 -13.74 -12.09
CA ASP A 362 3.88 -13.94 -10.70
C ASP A 362 5.06 -14.29 -9.78
N SER A 363 4.77 -14.56 -8.52
CA SER A 363 5.80 -14.92 -7.53
C SER A 363 6.27 -16.38 -7.62
N GLN A 364 5.67 -17.19 -8.51
CA GLN A 364 6.06 -18.59 -8.77
C GLN A 364 6.81 -18.76 -10.09
N GLY A 365 7.05 -17.65 -10.83
CA GLY A 365 7.71 -17.65 -12.12
C GLY A 365 6.79 -17.96 -13.31
N GLN A 366 5.48 -18.10 -13.08
CA GLN A 366 4.53 -18.17 -14.18
C GLN A 366 4.32 -16.79 -14.79
N SER A 367 4.12 -16.72 -16.11
CA SER A 367 3.95 -15.45 -16.81
C SER A 367 2.63 -15.42 -17.58
N ARG A 368 2.09 -14.21 -17.73
CA ARG A 368 1.00 -13.87 -18.64
C ARG A 368 1.47 -12.79 -19.61
N THR A 369 0.88 -12.74 -20.80
CA THR A 369 1.15 -11.70 -21.78
C THR A 369 0.11 -10.62 -21.66
N GLY A 370 0.50 -9.46 -21.12
CA GLY A 370 -0.34 -8.26 -21.09
C GLY A 370 -0.27 -7.49 -22.41
N THR A 371 -1.31 -6.69 -22.69
CA THR A 371 -1.40 -5.80 -23.86
C THR A 371 -1.32 -4.34 -23.49
N GLN A 372 -1.29 -4.04 -22.20
CA GLN A 372 -1.25 -2.69 -21.66
C GLN A 372 -0.28 -2.65 -20.48
N ARG A 373 0.35 -1.49 -20.27
CA ARG A 373 1.17 -1.19 -19.10
C ARG A 373 0.79 0.16 -18.52
N LEU A 374 0.54 0.22 -17.23
CA LEU A 374 0.34 1.44 -16.48
C LEU A 374 1.69 1.95 -15.96
N GLU A 375 2.08 3.17 -16.32
CA GLU A 375 3.36 3.75 -15.96
C GLU A 375 3.20 5.12 -15.29
N PRO A 376 3.72 5.35 -14.07
CA PRO A 376 3.76 6.67 -13.46
C PRO A 376 4.80 7.54 -14.15
N VAL A 377 4.38 8.67 -14.72
CA VAL A 377 5.27 9.58 -15.46
C VAL A 377 5.60 10.86 -14.68
N THR A 378 4.73 11.28 -13.78
CA THR A 378 4.97 12.43 -12.92
C THR A 378 4.31 12.21 -11.56
N VAL A 379 5.06 12.50 -10.51
CA VAL A 379 4.57 12.43 -9.13
C VAL A 379 4.55 13.83 -8.54
N VAL A 380 3.43 14.19 -7.92
CA VAL A 380 3.26 15.41 -7.16
C VAL A 380 3.13 15.03 -5.67
N LYS A 381 3.97 15.65 -4.85
CA LYS A 381 3.98 15.46 -3.40
C LYS A 381 3.82 16.80 -2.71
N ALA A 382 2.82 16.91 -1.85
CA ALA A 382 2.49 18.16 -1.14
C ALA A 382 2.43 19.38 -2.09
N GLY A 383 1.73 19.23 -3.25
CA GLY A 383 1.52 20.29 -4.23
C GLY A 383 2.77 20.69 -5.03
N ARG A 384 3.82 19.88 -5.04
CA ARG A 384 5.06 20.12 -5.77
C ARG A 384 5.48 18.91 -6.58
N THR A 385 6.04 19.12 -7.77
CA THR A 385 6.61 18.03 -8.56
C THR A 385 7.76 17.37 -7.81
N TYR A 386 7.63 16.07 -7.55
CA TYR A 386 8.69 15.28 -6.95
C TYR A 386 9.80 15.04 -7.97
N ARG A 387 11.03 15.38 -7.60
CA ARG A 387 12.24 15.10 -8.39
C ARG A 387 13.14 14.19 -7.58
N ASN A 388 13.44 13.03 -8.11
CA ASN A 388 14.39 12.12 -7.47
C ASN A 388 15.81 12.68 -7.64
N GLU A 389 16.33 13.38 -6.62
CA GLU A 389 17.67 13.98 -6.64
C GLU A 389 18.78 12.92 -6.60
N LEU A 390 18.46 11.66 -6.25
CA LEU A 390 19.43 10.55 -6.23
C LEU A 390 19.62 9.88 -7.59
N ALA A 391 18.85 10.25 -8.62
CA ALA A 391 18.95 9.71 -9.97
C ALA A 391 19.77 10.61 -10.93
N ALA A 392 20.47 11.63 -10.41
CA ALA A 392 21.30 12.54 -11.17
C ALA A 392 22.80 12.20 -11.10
#